data_61b53d4564055b5f41cc8a2702a9bf4e
#
_entry.id   61b53d4564055b5f41cc8a2702a9bf4e
#
_cell.length_a   1.000
_cell.length_b   1.000
_cell.length_c   1.000
_cell.angle_alpha   90.00
_cell.angle_beta   90.00
_cell.angle_gamma   90.00
#
_symmetry.space_group_name_H-M   'P 1'
#
loop_
_entity.id
_entity.type
_entity.pdbx_description
1 polymer ?
#
loop_
_entity_poly.entity_id
_entity_poly.type
_entity_poly.pdbx_seq_one_letter_code
_entity_poly.pdbx_strand_id
1 'polypeptide(L)'
;MQLISFFGFYFLKINHLPPLNKIYILSIFVVFLNFFPFTSLAQNYTSWSVGNDFSVDVDHEPGLVLMGGAGEMPEAMVWFLERANGGDVLVLRASGSDAYNDYLYEDFGVSVNRVETIRCNNPNSATEPYILQRIAEAEAVWLAGGNQHDYVQFWKDTPIEDALHALVNGRGGAIGGISAGLAVLGFGYFAASNGTVYSGSALNDPYNDDMDVRYGDFLRLPFMNSVITDSHYDDPDRKGRHVSFMSRLVSDDSISALGIGCNEYTAVCVGEEGFAHCYGEYPQYQEQVYFIRPTCLDTTIPYCEPGQPLDWGSEGSALHVYVVDATEAGNRGIDLNDWTTGLGGNWQNWWVEDGELMTAEMSEAPECVVSSVNSVEEFPSMEGFSNNSDLESIEVYRSSGGDFYVSLTISGDVVISDTSGRVVRELGVLSPGRHIVSGLSLKGCFIISSTDMKLKSAVLCD
;
A
#
# COMPACT_ATOMS: atom_id res chain seq x y z
N MET A 1 14.65 21.27 29.64
CA MET A 1 15.70 22.06 30.35
C MET A 1 15.21 23.39 30.91
N GLN A 2 14.21 24.08 30.38
CA GLN A 2 13.67 25.32 30.92
C GLN A 2 12.79 25.16 32.17
N LEU A 3 12.10 24.02 32.36
CA LEU A 3 11.28 23.78 33.55
C LEU A 3 12.10 23.54 34.84
N ILE A 4 13.27 22.94 34.73
CA ILE A 4 14.15 22.63 35.88
C ILE A 4 14.76 23.95 36.44
N SER A 5 15.05 24.93 35.59
CA SER A 5 15.56 26.23 36.02
C SER A 5 14.51 27.06 36.78
N PHE A 6 13.23 26.91 36.46
CA PHE A 6 12.14 27.63 37.16
C PHE A 6 11.88 27.06 38.56
N PHE A 7 12.00 25.73 38.70
CA PHE A 7 11.84 25.08 40.01
C PHE A 7 12.99 25.38 40.98
N GLY A 8 14.23 25.50 40.50
CA GLY A 8 15.38 25.84 41.32
C GLY A 8 15.30 27.23 41.97
N PHE A 9 14.75 28.21 41.27
CA PHE A 9 14.61 29.60 41.80
C PHE A 9 13.49 29.74 42.86
N TYR A 10 12.45 28.94 42.76
CA TYR A 10 11.38 28.96 43.77
C TYR A 10 11.76 28.23 45.06
N PHE A 11 12.55 27.16 45.01
CA PHE A 11 12.99 26.44 46.20
C PHE A 11 13.98 27.28 47.05
N LEU A 12 14.78 28.13 46.45
CA LEU A 12 15.72 29.00 47.15
C LEU A 12 14.97 30.16 47.90
N LYS A 13 13.85 30.65 47.41
CA LYS A 13 13.05 31.69 48.06
C LYS A 13 12.20 31.17 49.24
N ILE A 14 11.80 29.90 49.23
CA ILE A 14 10.99 29.31 50.31
C ILE A 14 11.78 29.13 51.59
N ASN A 15 13.12 28.98 51.52
CA ASN A 15 13.95 28.77 52.72
C ASN A 15 14.10 30.03 53.61
N HIS A 16 13.75 31.20 53.13
CA HIS A 16 13.84 32.47 53.92
C HIS A 16 12.47 32.96 54.48
N LEU A 17 11.39 32.17 54.34
CA LEU A 17 10.10 32.54 54.88
C LEU A 17 9.89 31.98 56.30
N PRO A 18 9.16 32.68 57.18
CA PRO A 18 8.82 32.15 58.50
C PRO A 18 7.99 30.85 58.40
N PRO A 19 8.04 29.95 59.41
CA PRO A 19 7.54 28.59 59.31
C PRO A 19 6.02 28.49 58.96
N LEU A 20 5.19 29.42 59.38
CA LEU A 20 3.78 29.46 59.08
C LEU A 20 3.46 29.74 57.59
N ASN A 21 4.29 30.56 56.93
CA ASN A 21 4.09 30.86 55.50
C ASN A 21 4.60 29.71 54.58
N LYS A 22 5.52 28.90 55.06
CA LYS A 22 5.99 27.70 54.34
C LYS A 22 4.90 26.64 54.22
N ILE A 23 4.10 26.47 55.29
CA ILE A 23 3.00 25.49 55.29
C ILE A 23 1.88 25.93 54.35
N TYR A 24 1.53 27.23 54.30
CA TYR A 24 0.50 27.71 53.38
C TYR A 24 0.93 27.64 51.91
N ILE A 25 2.17 27.94 51.60
CA ILE A 25 2.70 27.87 50.25
C ILE A 25 2.80 26.37 49.77
N LEU A 26 3.23 25.47 50.65
CA LEU A 26 3.26 24.04 50.34
C LEU A 26 1.84 23.48 50.19
N SER A 27 0.87 23.92 51.02
CA SER A 27 -0.54 23.51 50.91
C SER A 27 -1.18 24.03 49.63
N ILE A 28 -0.90 25.24 49.19
CA ILE A 28 -1.38 25.80 47.91
C ILE A 28 -0.76 25.04 46.72
N PHE A 29 0.50 24.67 46.81
CA PHE A 29 1.17 23.91 45.74
C PHE A 29 0.62 22.48 45.62
N VAL A 30 0.32 21.83 46.74
CA VAL A 30 -0.29 20.49 46.78
C VAL A 30 -1.76 20.55 46.29
N VAL A 31 -2.50 21.63 46.61
CA VAL A 31 -3.84 21.83 46.08
C VAL A 31 -3.83 22.14 44.58
N PHE A 32 -2.87 22.93 44.08
CA PHE A 32 -2.74 23.19 42.65
C PHE A 32 -2.37 21.94 41.86
N LEU A 33 -1.51 21.05 42.39
CA LEU A 33 -1.19 19.77 41.76
C LEU A 33 -2.37 18.80 41.65
N ASN A 34 -3.35 18.90 42.56
CA ASN A 34 -4.56 18.08 42.54
C ASN A 34 -5.69 18.64 41.66
N PHE A 35 -5.58 19.92 41.23
CA PHE A 35 -6.57 20.53 40.33
C PHE A 35 -6.21 20.54 38.85
N PHE A 36 -4.99 20.12 38.50
CA PHE A 36 -4.71 19.77 37.10
C PHE A 36 -5.22 18.34 36.87
N PRO A 37 -6.33 18.13 36.17
CA PRO A 37 -6.66 16.79 35.71
C PRO A 37 -5.46 16.36 34.85
N PHE A 38 -4.73 15.34 35.29
CA PHE A 38 -3.92 14.53 34.37
C PHE A 38 -4.94 13.89 33.43
N THR A 39 -5.30 14.58 32.36
CA THR A 39 -5.90 13.93 31.22
C THR A 39 -4.82 13.02 30.71
N SER A 40 -4.89 11.75 31.03
CA SER A 40 -4.21 10.71 30.26
C SER A 40 -4.80 10.84 28.86
N LEU A 41 -4.11 11.54 27.98
CA LEU A 41 -4.41 11.48 26.56
C LEU A 41 -4.26 10.02 26.19
N ALA A 42 -5.35 9.41 25.74
CA ALA A 42 -5.28 8.07 25.24
C ALA A 42 -4.22 8.07 24.12
N GLN A 43 -3.22 7.21 24.25
CA GLN A 43 -2.14 7.10 23.27
C GLN A 43 -2.74 6.59 21.96
N ASN A 44 -2.49 7.29 20.86
CA ASN A 44 -3.05 6.96 19.56
C ASN A 44 -2.44 5.66 18.96
N TYR A 45 -1.32 5.20 19.51
CA TYR A 45 -0.65 3.98 19.11
C TYR A 45 -0.10 3.22 20.31
N THR A 46 0.29 1.97 20.07
CA THR A 46 1.08 1.16 21.01
C THR A 46 2.23 0.54 20.23
N SER A 47 3.44 0.58 20.77
CA SER A 47 4.60 -0.05 20.13
C SER A 47 5.28 -1.04 21.06
N TRP A 48 5.88 -2.06 20.45
CA TRP A 48 6.71 -3.09 21.06
C TRP A 48 7.90 -3.37 20.15
N SER A 49 9.08 -3.57 20.67
CA SER A 49 10.27 -3.83 19.88
C SER A 49 11.16 -4.90 20.53
N VAL A 50 11.93 -5.59 19.69
CA VAL A 50 13.00 -6.51 20.03
C VAL A 50 14.24 -6.16 19.19
N GLY A 51 15.42 -6.47 19.69
CA GLY A 51 16.69 -6.12 19.03
C GLY A 51 17.33 -4.85 19.59
N ASN A 52 18.03 -4.10 18.74
CA ASN A 52 18.77 -2.92 19.17
C ASN A 52 17.85 -1.69 19.34
N ASP A 53 18.23 -0.81 20.30
CA ASP A 53 17.47 0.44 20.55
C ASP A 53 17.69 1.52 19.46
N PHE A 54 18.76 1.40 18.67
CA PHE A 54 19.15 2.36 17.65
C PHE A 54 18.88 1.81 16.26
N SER A 55 18.32 2.64 15.40
CA SER A 55 18.19 2.35 13.96
C SER A 55 19.56 2.33 13.31
N VAL A 56 19.66 1.53 12.27
CA VAL A 56 20.81 1.48 11.36
C VAL A 56 20.33 1.88 9.97
N ASP A 57 21.22 2.47 9.21
CA ASP A 57 21.01 2.78 7.79
C ASP A 57 21.90 1.83 6.99
N VAL A 58 21.30 0.89 6.30
CA VAL A 58 21.99 -0.13 5.51
C VAL A 58 21.46 -0.16 4.09
N ASP A 59 22.30 -0.57 3.16
CA ASP A 59 21.85 -0.89 1.81
C ASP A 59 20.84 -2.05 1.89
N HIS A 60 19.69 -1.86 1.28
CA HIS A 60 18.58 -2.82 1.30
C HIS A 60 18.07 -3.08 -0.12
N GLU A 61 17.24 -4.08 -0.29
CA GLU A 61 16.73 -4.48 -1.60
C GLU A 61 15.21 -4.23 -1.70
N PRO A 62 14.70 -3.79 -2.86
CA PRO A 62 13.26 -3.67 -3.06
C PRO A 62 12.59 -5.04 -3.03
N GLY A 63 11.36 -5.06 -2.56
CA GLY A 63 10.58 -6.28 -2.53
C GLY A 63 9.11 -6.03 -2.20
N LEU A 64 8.25 -6.84 -2.84
CA LEU A 64 6.83 -6.89 -2.55
C LEU A 64 6.45 -8.31 -2.16
N VAL A 65 5.75 -8.49 -1.01
CA VAL A 65 5.23 -9.79 -0.59
C VAL A 65 3.72 -9.74 -0.42
N LEU A 66 3.01 -10.61 -1.14
CA LEU A 66 1.56 -10.78 -1.06
C LEU A 66 1.28 -12.16 -0.47
N MET A 67 0.80 -12.23 0.78
CA MET A 67 0.59 -13.50 1.49
C MET A 67 -0.90 -13.76 1.73
N GLY A 68 -1.39 -14.94 1.33
CA GLY A 68 -2.82 -15.24 1.25
C GLY A 68 -3.55 -15.28 2.58
N GLY A 69 -2.93 -15.76 3.65
CA GLY A 69 -3.56 -15.80 4.97
C GLY A 69 -3.50 -17.16 5.65
N ALA A 70 -4.22 -17.32 6.75
CA ALA A 70 -4.26 -18.43 7.68
C ALA A 70 -2.94 -18.67 8.44
N GLY A 71 -1.80 -18.66 7.77
CA GLY A 71 -0.45 -18.74 8.32
C GLY A 71 0.57 -18.10 7.40
N GLU A 72 1.71 -17.74 7.98
CA GLU A 72 2.85 -17.22 7.22
C GLU A 72 3.61 -18.37 6.54
N MET A 73 4.09 -18.09 5.32
CA MET A 73 5.02 -18.97 4.59
C MET A 73 6.46 -18.68 5.02
N PRO A 74 7.14 -19.62 5.70
CA PRO A 74 8.47 -19.39 6.26
C PRO A 74 9.49 -18.92 5.22
N GLU A 75 9.53 -19.54 4.05
CA GLU A 75 10.50 -19.23 3.00
C GLU A 75 10.26 -17.83 2.42
N ALA A 76 9.00 -17.41 2.29
CA ALA A 76 8.66 -16.04 1.87
C ALA A 76 9.00 -15.01 2.94
N MET A 77 8.88 -15.37 4.23
CA MET A 77 9.33 -14.50 5.32
C MET A 77 10.85 -14.38 5.36
N VAL A 78 11.60 -15.46 5.14
CA VAL A 78 13.06 -15.41 4.96
C VAL A 78 13.40 -14.46 3.81
N TRP A 79 12.78 -14.64 2.64
CA TRP A 79 12.97 -13.78 1.49
C TRP A 79 12.70 -12.30 1.79
N PHE A 80 11.65 -12.00 2.54
CA PHE A 80 11.31 -10.63 2.97
C PHE A 80 12.35 -10.04 3.92
N LEU A 81 12.77 -10.81 4.94
CA LEU A 81 13.75 -10.36 5.93
C LEU A 81 15.15 -10.13 5.33
N GLU A 82 15.53 -10.96 4.35
CA GLU A 82 16.80 -10.81 3.62
C GLU A 82 16.87 -9.46 2.90
N ARG A 83 15.72 -8.90 2.43
CA ARG A 83 15.69 -7.58 1.79
C ARG A 83 15.98 -6.43 2.74
N ALA A 84 15.70 -6.59 4.02
CA ALA A 84 16.12 -5.62 5.03
C ALA A 84 17.65 -5.59 5.25
N ASN A 85 18.38 -6.63 4.78
CA ASN A 85 19.84 -6.75 4.80
C ASN A 85 20.48 -6.39 6.16
N GLY A 86 19.88 -6.85 7.25
CA GLY A 86 20.33 -6.53 8.61
C GLY A 86 19.81 -5.20 9.16
N GLY A 87 18.91 -4.53 8.46
CA GLY A 87 18.26 -3.29 8.87
C GLY A 87 17.08 -3.46 9.82
N ASP A 88 16.26 -2.44 9.92
CA ASP A 88 15.09 -2.38 10.80
C ASP A 88 13.85 -2.91 10.05
N VAL A 89 13.08 -3.78 10.71
CA VAL A 89 11.81 -4.30 10.22
C VAL A 89 10.67 -3.73 11.06
N LEU A 90 9.72 -3.08 10.39
CA LEU A 90 8.55 -2.49 11.04
C LEU A 90 7.28 -3.26 10.68
N VAL A 91 6.51 -3.66 11.69
CA VAL A 91 5.19 -4.27 11.52
C VAL A 91 4.11 -3.24 11.85
N LEU A 92 3.24 -2.93 10.89
CA LEU A 92 2.09 -2.04 11.08
C LEU A 92 0.80 -2.85 11.18
N ARG A 93 -0.06 -2.48 12.13
CA ARG A 93 -1.37 -3.10 12.34
C ARG A 93 -2.37 -2.17 13.02
N ALA A 94 -3.66 -2.44 12.88
CA ALA A 94 -4.73 -1.70 13.55
C ALA A 94 -5.27 -2.44 14.79
N SER A 95 -4.98 -3.74 14.94
CA SER A 95 -5.45 -4.59 16.04
C SER A 95 -4.41 -5.65 16.40
N GLY A 96 -4.55 -6.33 17.53
CA GLY A 96 -3.64 -7.37 17.99
C GLY A 96 -2.47 -6.85 18.82
N SER A 97 -1.39 -7.64 18.95
CA SER A 97 -0.22 -7.35 19.79
C SER A 97 1.09 -7.56 19.02
N ASP A 98 2.15 -7.81 19.72
CA ASP A 98 3.54 -7.93 19.31
C ASP A 98 3.98 -9.32 18.83
N ALA A 99 3.05 -10.19 18.47
CA ALA A 99 3.37 -11.58 18.11
C ALA A 99 4.41 -11.74 16.97
N TYR A 100 4.56 -10.71 16.13
CA TYR A 100 5.58 -10.69 15.08
C TYR A 100 6.99 -10.41 15.57
N ASN A 101 7.18 -9.79 16.75
CA ASN A 101 8.49 -9.31 17.15
C ASN A 101 9.51 -10.45 17.29
N ASP A 102 9.30 -11.35 18.25
CA ASP A 102 10.20 -12.48 18.46
C ASP A 102 10.19 -13.43 17.26
N TYR A 103 9.03 -13.63 16.63
CA TYR A 103 8.87 -14.48 15.45
C TYR A 103 9.77 -14.04 14.28
N LEU A 104 9.76 -12.73 13.90
CA LEU A 104 10.61 -12.22 12.82
C LEU A 104 12.07 -12.07 13.24
N TYR A 105 12.34 -11.85 14.53
CA TYR A 105 13.68 -11.60 15.03
C TYR A 105 14.48 -12.88 15.26
N GLU A 106 13.83 -13.99 15.69
CA GLU A 106 14.51 -15.20 16.16
C GLU A 106 14.30 -16.43 15.27
N ASP A 107 13.08 -16.63 14.68
CA ASP A 107 12.69 -17.94 14.17
C ASP A 107 13.24 -18.26 12.76
N PHE A 108 13.61 -17.26 11.96
CA PHE A 108 13.99 -17.48 10.56
C PHE A 108 15.50 -17.56 10.29
N GLY A 109 16.33 -17.32 11.29
CA GLY A 109 17.78 -17.35 11.13
C GLY A 109 18.37 -16.22 10.27
N VAL A 110 17.55 -15.26 9.87
CA VAL A 110 17.97 -14.02 9.20
C VAL A 110 18.23 -12.97 10.25
N SER A 111 19.43 -12.38 10.26
CA SER A 111 19.76 -11.34 11.23
C SER A 111 19.22 -10.00 10.78
N VAL A 112 18.40 -9.36 11.60
CA VAL A 112 17.94 -7.98 11.44
C VAL A 112 18.35 -7.16 12.67
N ASN A 113 18.47 -5.85 12.51
CA ASN A 113 18.87 -4.97 13.61
C ASN A 113 17.80 -4.89 14.69
N ARG A 114 16.54 -4.79 14.27
CA ARG A 114 15.39 -4.61 15.15
C ARG A 114 14.11 -5.03 14.44
N VAL A 115 13.18 -5.59 15.20
CA VAL A 115 11.77 -5.73 14.79
C VAL A 115 10.91 -4.91 15.72
N GLU A 116 10.08 -4.06 15.17
CA GLU A 116 9.12 -3.28 15.95
C GLU A 116 7.70 -3.44 15.40
N THR A 117 6.75 -3.78 16.28
CA THR A 117 5.33 -3.75 15.95
C THR A 117 4.72 -2.46 16.47
N ILE A 118 4.08 -1.69 15.57
CA ILE A 118 3.27 -0.53 15.92
C ILE A 118 1.80 -0.84 15.61
N ARG A 119 0.98 -0.81 16.67
CA ARG A 119 -0.46 -0.85 16.53
C ARG A 119 -1.04 0.56 16.53
N CYS A 120 -1.65 0.94 15.42
CA CYS A 120 -2.43 2.17 15.28
C CYS A 120 -3.78 1.96 15.97
N ASN A 121 -4.03 2.65 17.09
CA ASN A 121 -5.23 2.44 17.91
C ASN A 121 -6.47 3.18 17.36
N ASN A 122 -6.26 4.20 16.53
CA ASN A 122 -7.30 5.03 15.93
C ASN A 122 -6.72 5.88 14.79
N PRO A 123 -7.54 6.58 13.97
CA PRO A 123 -7.06 7.38 12.84
C PRO A 123 -6.06 8.50 13.20
N ASN A 124 -6.09 9.03 14.45
CA ASN A 124 -5.14 10.08 14.85
C ASN A 124 -3.70 9.58 14.93
N SER A 125 -3.47 8.24 14.95
CA SER A 125 -2.15 7.65 14.89
C SER A 125 -1.40 8.03 13.60
N ALA A 126 -2.10 8.32 12.52
CA ALA A 126 -1.52 8.65 11.23
C ALA A 126 -0.64 9.91 11.20
N THR A 127 -0.78 10.79 12.20
CA THR A 127 0.01 12.03 12.33
C THR A 127 1.02 11.97 13.47
N GLU A 128 1.19 10.81 14.11
CA GLU A 128 2.14 10.66 15.21
C GLU A 128 3.59 10.68 14.69
N PRO A 129 4.40 11.66 15.11
CA PRO A 129 5.77 11.80 14.61
C PRO A 129 6.64 10.56 14.83
N TYR A 130 6.37 9.81 15.88
CA TYR A 130 7.07 8.58 16.18
C TYR A 130 6.84 7.52 15.08
N ILE A 131 5.59 7.31 14.67
CA ILE A 131 5.25 6.33 13.64
C ILE A 131 5.91 6.71 12.32
N LEU A 132 5.79 7.97 11.91
CA LEU A 132 6.37 8.46 10.67
C LEU A 132 7.90 8.32 10.67
N GLN A 133 8.56 8.60 11.80
CA GLN A 133 9.98 8.38 11.97
C GLN A 133 10.35 6.90 11.83
N ARG A 134 9.57 5.99 12.45
CA ARG A 134 9.85 4.54 12.37
C ARG A 134 9.67 3.99 10.95
N ILE A 135 8.70 4.46 10.18
CA ILE A 135 8.56 4.11 8.77
C ILE A 135 9.73 4.66 7.95
N ALA A 136 10.16 5.89 8.23
CA ALA A 136 11.29 6.52 7.52
C ALA A 136 12.64 5.85 7.82
N GLU A 137 12.79 5.20 8.96
CA GLU A 137 14.01 4.51 9.39
C GLU A 137 14.02 3.01 9.03
N ALA A 138 12.87 2.42 8.73
CA ALA A 138 12.76 1.00 8.40
C ALA A 138 13.25 0.69 6.98
N GLU A 139 13.90 -0.45 6.77
CA GLU A 139 14.27 -1.02 5.48
C GLU A 139 13.16 -1.91 4.92
N ALA A 140 12.33 -2.49 5.80
CA ALA A 140 11.20 -3.31 5.38
C ALA A 140 9.98 -3.06 6.28
N VAL A 141 8.78 -3.01 5.67
CA VAL A 141 7.50 -2.84 6.39
C VAL A 141 6.56 -4.01 6.08
N TRP A 142 6.02 -4.61 7.16
CA TRP A 142 5.04 -5.68 7.11
C TRP A 142 3.66 -5.21 7.56
N LEU A 143 2.64 -5.37 6.72
CA LEU A 143 1.24 -5.11 7.05
C LEU A 143 0.61 -6.41 7.58
N ALA A 144 0.33 -6.48 8.86
CA ALA A 144 -0.21 -7.67 9.49
C ALA A 144 -1.64 -7.99 9.02
N GLY A 145 -2.10 -9.21 9.27
CA GLY A 145 -3.51 -9.57 9.11
C GLY A 145 -4.42 -8.81 10.08
N GLY A 146 -5.70 -8.71 9.76
CA GLY A 146 -6.68 -8.00 10.59
C GLY A 146 -7.94 -7.61 9.81
N ASN A 147 -8.35 -6.36 9.93
CA ASN A 147 -9.46 -5.78 9.19
C ASN A 147 -8.91 -4.70 8.24
N GLN A 148 -8.95 -4.95 6.94
CA GLN A 148 -8.46 -4.01 5.93
C GLN A 148 -9.20 -2.68 5.91
N HIS A 149 -10.46 -2.64 6.35
CA HIS A 149 -11.21 -1.40 6.49
C HIS A 149 -10.52 -0.43 7.46
N ASP A 150 -10.00 -0.93 8.58
CA ASP A 150 -9.27 -0.12 9.55
C ASP A 150 -7.98 0.46 8.93
N TYR A 151 -7.28 -0.30 8.08
CA TYR A 151 -6.09 0.16 7.38
C TYR A 151 -6.42 1.30 6.42
N VAL A 152 -7.46 1.13 5.61
CA VAL A 152 -7.95 2.19 4.71
C VAL A 152 -8.41 3.41 5.51
N GLN A 153 -9.20 3.22 6.57
CA GLN A 153 -9.73 4.32 7.38
C GLN A 153 -8.64 5.09 8.14
N PHE A 154 -7.57 4.40 8.59
CA PHE A 154 -6.54 5.02 9.42
C PHE A 154 -5.40 5.61 8.60
N TRP A 155 -5.06 5.02 7.45
CA TRP A 155 -3.82 5.35 6.74
C TRP A 155 -4.04 6.05 5.40
N LYS A 156 -5.16 5.79 4.71
CA LYS A 156 -5.44 6.40 3.40
C LYS A 156 -5.56 7.93 3.51
N ASP A 157 -4.99 8.65 2.55
CA ASP A 157 -4.91 10.12 2.50
C ASP A 157 -4.25 10.75 3.74
N THR A 158 -3.23 10.07 4.32
CA THR A 158 -2.54 10.48 5.54
C THR A 158 -1.02 10.45 5.39
N PRO A 159 -0.27 11.08 6.32
CA PRO A 159 1.19 10.98 6.33
C PRO A 159 1.76 9.56 6.42
N ILE A 160 1.02 8.57 6.94
CA ILE A 160 1.46 7.15 6.90
C ILE A 160 1.50 6.65 5.46
N GLU A 161 0.48 6.92 4.65
CA GLU A 161 0.49 6.56 3.22
C GLU A 161 1.68 7.19 2.50
N ASP A 162 1.91 8.50 2.70
CA ASP A 162 3.04 9.21 2.11
C ASP A 162 4.38 8.60 2.55
N ALA A 163 4.52 8.22 3.83
CA ALA A 163 5.72 7.58 4.35
C ALA A 163 5.96 6.17 3.76
N LEU A 164 4.89 5.38 3.55
CA LEU A 164 4.98 4.08 2.90
C LEU A 164 5.38 4.23 1.41
N HIS A 165 4.83 5.21 0.71
CA HIS A 165 5.27 5.53 -0.66
C HIS A 165 6.74 5.97 -0.70
N ALA A 166 7.19 6.80 0.25
CA ALA A 166 8.59 7.22 0.33
C ALA A 166 9.53 6.04 0.62
N LEU A 167 9.11 5.08 1.46
CA LEU A 167 9.86 3.85 1.69
C LEU A 167 10.02 3.05 0.40
N VAL A 168 8.91 2.69 -0.26
CA VAL A 168 8.94 1.76 -1.38
C VAL A 168 9.44 2.41 -2.67
N ASN A 169 8.79 3.51 -3.07
CA ASN A 169 9.06 4.16 -4.36
C ASN A 169 10.25 5.13 -4.31
N GLY A 170 10.56 5.67 -3.13
CA GLY A 170 11.63 6.64 -2.94
C GLY A 170 12.97 6.01 -2.55
N ARG A 171 12.95 5.05 -1.60
CA ARG A 171 14.17 4.43 -1.07
C ARG A 171 14.41 3.00 -1.56
N GLY A 172 13.42 2.38 -2.24
CA GLY A 172 13.50 0.98 -2.67
C GLY A 172 13.42 -0.02 -1.51
N GLY A 173 12.73 0.33 -0.42
CA GLY A 173 12.51 -0.58 0.69
C GLY A 173 11.47 -1.66 0.39
N ALA A 174 11.51 -2.75 1.14
CA ALA A 174 10.55 -3.83 0.97
C ALA A 174 9.23 -3.56 1.71
N ILE A 175 8.13 -4.00 1.09
CA ILE A 175 6.81 -3.99 1.72
C ILE A 175 6.14 -5.35 1.51
N GLY A 176 5.44 -5.83 2.53
CA GLY A 176 4.64 -7.03 2.41
C GLY A 176 3.41 -7.00 3.30
N GLY A 177 2.50 -7.94 3.09
CA GLY A 177 1.34 -8.07 3.94
C GLY A 177 0.63 -9.40 3.79
N ILE A 178 -0.05 -9.81 4.85
CA ILE A 178 -0.83 -11.05 4.92
C ILE A 178 -2.32 -10.72 5.08
N SER A 179 -3.20 -11.49 4.40
CA SER A 179 -4.65 -11.38 4.55
C SER A 179 -5.15 -9.95 4.32
N ALA A 180 -5.62 -9.25 5.35
CA ALA A 180 -6.00 -7.84 5.28
C ALA A 180 -4.85 -6.92 4.82
N GLY A 181 -3.60 -7.24 5.20
CA GLY A 181 -2.41 -6.54 4.72
C GLY A 181 -2.20 -6.72 3.23
N LEU A 182 -2.33 -7.95 2.70
CA LEU A 182 -2.31 -8.22 1.27
C LEU A 182 -3.42 -7.47 0.53
N ALA A 183 -4.63 -7.47 1.09
CA ALA A 183 -5.80 -6.89 0.43
C ALA A 183 -5.68 -5.39 0.11
N VAL A 184 -4.78 -4.66 0.79
CA VAL A 184 -4.56 -3.22 0.55
C VAL A 184 -3.29 -2.92 -0.25
N LEU A 185 -2.52 -3.93 -0.67
CA LEU A 185 -1.30 -3.74 -1.46
C LEU A 185 -1.55 -3.64 -2.96
N GLY A 186 -2.76 -3.96 -3.43
CA GLY A 186 -3.17 -3.74 -4.81
C GLY A 186 -3.45 -2.28 -5.13
N PHE A 187 -3.28 -1.86 -6.38
CA PHE A 187 -3.75 -0.57 -6.86
C PHE A 187 -5.28 -0.49 -6.88
N GLY A 188 -5.95 -1.63 -7.21
CA GLY A 188 -7.33 -1.89 -6.87
C GLY A 188 -7.40 -2.70 -5.57
N TYR A 189 -8.37 -2.43 -4.72
CA TYR A 189 -8.53 -3.14 -3.47
C TYR A 189 -10.00 -3.24 -3.01
N PHE A 190 -10.30 -4.32 -2.30
CA PHE A 190 -11.57 -4.49 -1.62
C PHE A 190 -11.48 -3.91 -0.20
N ALA A 191 -12.14 -2.78 0.05
CA ALA A 191 -12.04 -2.05 1.32
C ALA A 191 -12.87 -2.66 2.45
N ALA A 192 -13.84 -3.52 2.17
CA ALA A 192 -14.69 -4.24 3.13
C ALA A 192 -15.36 -3.35 4.18
N SER A 193 -15.80 -2.12 3.83
CA SER A 193 -16.39 -1.18 4.77
C SER A 193 -17.74 -1.65 5.36
N ASN A 194 -18.46 -2.47 4.61
CA ASN A 194 -19.75 -3.03 5.02
C ASN A 194 -19.67 -4.51 5.42
N GLY A 195 -18.45 -5.07 5.51
CA GLY A 195 -18.20 -6.47 5.78
C GLY A 195 -17.61 -7.21 4.58
N THR A 196 -17.70 -8.54 4.58
CA THR A 196 -17.19 -9.36 3.48
C THR A 196 -18.29 -9.72 2.49
N VAL A 197 -17.94 -9.80 1.21
CA VAL A 197 -18.82 -10.35 0.15
C VAL A 197 -18.35 -11.74 -0.23
N TYR A 198 -19.28 -12.64 -0.53
CA TYR A 198 -19.01 -13.99 -1.03
C TYR A 198 -19.21 -14.07 -2.54
N SER A 199 -18.52 -15.02 -3.20
CA SER A 199 -18.53 -15.18 -4.66
C SER A 199 -19.93 -15.21 -5.27
N GLY A 200 -20.84 -15.99 -4.70
CA GLY A 200 -22.22 -16.07 -5.22
C GLY A 200 -22.97 -14.74 -5.12
N SER A 201 -22.82 -13.99 -4.02
CA SER A 201 -23.46 -12.68 -3.88
C SER A 201 -22.86 -11.66 -4.84
N ALA A 202 -21.54 -11.64 -4.97
CA ALA A 202 -20.83 -10.73 -5.86
C ALA A 202 -21.13 -10.98 -7.34
N LEU A 203 -21.24 -12.24 -7.75
CA LEU A 203 -21.58 -12.62 -9.12
C LEU A 203 -23.06 -12.34 -9.46
N ASN A 204 -23.97 -12.52 -8.48
CA ASN A 204 -25.39 -12.24 -8.69
C ASN A 204 -25.76 -10.76 -8.67
N ASP A 205 -24.97 -9.93 -7.98
CA ASP A 205 -25.10 -8.47 -7.99
C ASP A 205 -23.75 -7.82 -7.69
N PRO A 206 -22.98 -7.46 -8.71
CA PRO A 206 -21.69 -6.79 -8.56
C PRO A 206 -21.77 -5.42 -7.86
N TYR A 207 -22.97 -4.88 -7.68
CA TYR A 207 -23.22 -3.59 -7.00
C TYR A 207 -23.95 -3.75 -5.66
N ASN A 208 -23.99 -4.96 -5.09
CA ASN A 208 -24.59 -5.13 -3.76
C ASN A 208 -23.84 -4.32 -2.70
N ASP A 209 -24.52 -4.03 -1.59
CA ASP A 209 -24.01 -3.11 -0.53
C ASP A 209 -22.67 -3.54 0.08
N ASP A 210 -22.29 -4.83 0.01
CA ASP A 210 -21.03 -5.34 0.54
C ASP A 210 -19.85 -5.18 -0.44
N MET A 211 -20.10 -4.75 -1.68
CA MET A 211 -19.10 -4.59 -2.75
C MET A 211 -18.40 -3.22 -2.68
N ASP A 212 -17.56 -3.00 -1.65
CA ASP A 212 -16.75 -1.77 -1.54
C ASP A 212 -15.39 -1.98 -2.23
N VAL A 213 -15.39 -1.93 -3.56
CA VAL A 213 -14.19 -1.99 -4.40
C VAL A 213 -13.72 -0.58 -4.70
N ARG A 214 -12.45 -0.30 -4.52
CA ARG A 214 -11.81 0.99 -4.74
C ARG A 214 -10.58 0.85 -5.63
N TYR A 215 -10.18 1.96 -6.24
CA TYR A 215 -9.09 1.96 -7.21
C TYR A 215 -8.27 3.24 -7.17
N GLY A 216 -6.93 3.11 -7.18
CA GLY A 216 -5.98 4.17 -7.43
C GLY A 216 -5.93 5.29 -6.39
N ASP A 217 -6.58 5.12 -5.27
CA ASP A 217 -6.76 6.16 -4.25
C ASP A 217 -6.06 5.83 -2.91
N PHE A 218 -5.27 4.74 -2.88
CA PHE A 218 -4.46 4.35 -1.71
C PHE A 218 -3.04 3.97 -2.15
N LEU A 219 -2.52 2.81 -1.76
CA LEU A 219 -1.12 2.44 -2.03
C LEU A 219 -0.85 2.27 -3.53
N ARG A 220 0.32 2.77 -3.96
CA ARG A 220 0.84 2.64 -5.34
C ARG A 220 2.21 2.00 -5.26
N LEU A 221 2.27 0.74 -5.62
CA LEU A 221 3.46 -0.08 -5.47
C LEU A 221 3.97 -0.54 -6.84
N PRO A 222 5.27 -0.81 -6.98
CA PRO A 222 5.83 -1.38 -8.21
C PRO A 222 5.08 -2.66 -8.61
N PHE A 223 4.89 -2.88 -9.91
CA PHE A 223 4.19 -4.03 -10.52
C PHE A 223 2.70 -4.16 -10.20
N MET A 224 2.13 -3.28 -9.36
CA MET A 224 0.73 -3.37 -8.93
C MET A 224 -0.21 -2.46 -9.71
N ASN A 225 0.24 -1.75 -10.73
CA ASN A 225 -0.63 -0.93 -11.57
C ASN A 225 -1.72 -1.78 -12.22
N SER A 226 -2.97 -1.32 -12.12
CA SER A 226 -4.18 -2.03 -12.58
C SER A 226 -4.43 -3.39 -11.90
N VAL A 227 -3.66 -3.76 -10.87
CA VAL A 227 -3.82 -5.02 -10.15
C VAL A 227 -4.75 -4.85 -8.96
N ILE A 228 -5.77 -5.71 -8.87
CA ILE A 228 -6.53 -5.93 -7.64
C ILE A 228 -6.12 -7.26 -7.02
N THR A 229 -5.98 -7.28 -5.69
CA THR A 229 -5.54 -8.47 -4.96
C THR A 229 -6.68 -9.08 -4.15
N ASP A 230 -6.66 -10.40 -3.97
CA ASP A 230 -7.54 -11.09 -3.04
C ASP A 230 -6.80 -12.20 -2.27
N SER A 231 -7.18 -12.38 -1.00
CA SER A 231 -6.58 -13.29 -0.03
C SER A 231 -7.56 -14.39 0.41
N HIS A 232 -7.09 -15.42 1.12
CA HIS A 232 -7.94 -16.57 1.52
C HIS A 232 -8.75 -17.11 0.34
N TYR A 233 -8.08 -17.31 -0.81
CA TYR A 233 -8.73 -17.43 -2.10
C TYR A 233 -9.50 -18.74 -2.28
N ASP A 234 -9.18 -19.74 -1.51
CA ASP A 234 -9.75 -21.09 -1.50
C ASP A 234 -10.75 -21.36 -0.35
N ASP A 235 -10.67 -20.63 0.77
CA ASP A 235 -11.54 -20.89 1.93
C ASP A 235 -12.19 -19.60 2.50
N PRO A 236 -13.47 -19.35 2.17
CA PRO A 236 -14.26 -20.00 1.11
C PRO A 236 -13.79 -19.59 -0.28
N ASP A 237 -14.20 -20.30 -1.33
CA ASP A 237 -13.84 -19.95 -2.72
C ASP A 237 -14.19 -18.49 -3.04
N ARG A 238 -13.18 -17.69 -3.38
CA ARG A 238 -13.26 -16.26 -3.66
C ARG A 238 -13.07 -15.89 -5.12
N LYS A 239 -12.91 -16.87 -6.02
CA LYS A 239 -12.70 -16.64 -7.45
C LYS A 239 -13.78 -15.76 -8.06
N GLY A 240 -15.05 -16.08 -7.78
CA GLY A 240 -16.18 -15.33 -8.31
C GLY A 240 -16.26 -13.88 -7.82
N ARG A 241 -15.97 -13.63 -6.53
CA ARG A 241 -15.94 -12.24 -6.03
C ARG A 241 -14.81 -11.43 -6.65
N HIS A 242 -13.63 -12.05 -6.84
CA HIS A 242 -12.48 -11.39 -7.45
C HIS A 242 -12.76 -11.01 -8.91
N VAL A 243 -13.38 -11.92 -9.68
CA VAL A 243 -13.85 -11.60 -11.05
C VAL A 243 -14.87 -10.46 -11.02
N SER A 244 -15.79 -10.43 -10.04
CA SER A 244 -16.73 -9.32 -9.88
C SER A 244 -16.03 -8.01 -9.50
N PHE A 245 -14.98 -8.03 -8.69
CA PHE A 245 -14.15 -6.86 -8.41
C PHE A 245 -13.51 -6.32 -9.69
N MET A 246 -12.91 -7.20 -10.49
CA MET A 246 -12.31 -6.84 -11.78
C MET A 246 -13.35 -6.27 -12.76
N SER A 247 -14.54 -6.85 -12.82
CA SER A 247 -15.63 -6.37 -13.69
C SER A 247 -16.07 -4.94 -13.32
N ARG A 248 -16.09 -4.61 -12.01
CA ARG A 248 -16.38 -3.26 -11.52
C ARG A 248 -15.31 -2.26 -11.97
N LEU A 249 -14.02 -2.61 -11.86
CA LEU A 249 -12.92 -1.75 -12.32
C LEU A 249 -13.00 -1.50 -13.84
N VAL A 250 -13.36 -2.52 -14.62
CA VAL A 250 -13.55 -2.36 -16.07
C VAL A 250 -14.76 -1.47 -16.37
N SER A 251 -15.88 -1.68 -15.70
CA SER A 251 -17.15 -1.00 -15.99
C SER A 251 -17.19 0.43 -15.48
N ASP A 252 -16.69 0.66 -14.25
CA ASP A 252 -16.78 1.96 -13.57
C ASP A 252 -15.64 2.90 -13.99
N ASP A 253 -14.43 2.37 -14.13
CA ASP A 253 -13.21 3.15 -14.31
C ASP A 253 -12.54 2.95 -15.68
N SER A 254 -13.08 2.09 -16.53
CA SER A 254 -12.54 1.76 -17.86
C SER A 254 -11.10 1.24 -17.82
N ILE A 255 -10.76 0.46 -16.79
CA ILE A 255 -9.42 -0.05 -16.53
C ILE A 255 -9.31 -1.47 -17.06
N SER A 256 -8.20 -1.78 -17.72
CA SER A 256 -7.82 -3.15 -18.01
C SER A 256 -7.34 -3.83 -16.71
N ALA A 257 -8.28 -4.32 -15.90
CA ALA A 257 -7.99 -4.86 -14.58
C ALA A 257 -7.19 -6.17 -14.66
N LEU A 258 -6.16 -6.26 -13.82
CA LEU A 258 -5.38 -7.47 -13.57
C LEU A 258 -5.70 -7.97 -12.16
N GLY A 259 -5.54 -9.27 -11.90
CA GLY A 259 -5.84 -9.86 -10.58
C GLY A 259 -4.73 -10.76 -10.07
N ILE A 260 -4.45 -10.71 -8.76
CA ILE A 260 -3.62 -11.69 -8.06
C ILE A 260 -4.43 -12.24 -6.88
N GLY A 261 -4.76 -13.53 -6.93
CA GLY A 261 -5.46 -14.25 -5.87
C GLY A 261 -4.52 -15.26 -5.19
N CYS A 262 -4.39 -15.18 -3.87
CA CYS A 262 -3.53 -16.06 -3.09
C CYS A 262 -4.37 -16.95 -2.18
N ASN A 263 -4.24 -18.28 -2.32
CA ASN A 263 -4.81 -19.25 -1.38
C ASN A 263 -4.23 -19.04 0.02
N GLU A 264 -4.89 -19.59 1.02
CA GLU A 264 -4.30 -19.72 2.36
C GLU A 264 -2.95 -20.46 2.26
N TYR A 265 -2.01 -20.15 3.14
CA TYR A 265 -0.66 -20.72 3.18
C TYR A 265 0.13 -20.57 1.86
N THR A 266 -0.15 -19.51 1.08
CA THR A 266 0.68 -19.14 -0.07
C THR A 266 1.20 -17.71 0.03
N ALA A 267 2.31 -17.46 -0.67
CA ALA A 267 2.86 -16.12 -0.82
C ALA A 267 3.39 -15.89 -2.24
N VAL A 268 3.30 -14.64 -2.69
CA VAL A 268 3.94 -14.15 -3.91
C VAL A 268 5.03 -13.17 -3.49
N CYS A 269 6.26 -13.41 -3.91
CA CYS A 269 7.40 -12.52 -3.69
C CYS A 269 7.87 -11.95 -5.03
N VAL A 270 7.93 -10.62 -5.13
CA VAL A 270 8.32 -9.90 -6.35
C VAL A 270 9.52 -9.02 -6.05
N GLY A 271 10.65 -9.27 -6.69
CA GLY A 271 11.86 -8.45 -6.63
C GLY A 271 11.89 -7.38 -7.73
N GLU A 272 13.03 -6.74 -7.87
CA GLU A 272 13.25 -5.65 -8.84
C GLU A 272 13.02 -6.10 -10.30
N GLU A 273 13.31 -7.38 -10.61
CA GLU A 273 13.15 -7.94 -11.97
C GLU A 273 11.68 -8.11 -12.39
N GLY A 274 10.73 -8.09 -11.41
CA GLY A 274 9.31 -8.22 -11.67
C GLY A 274 8.80 -9.65 -11.83
N PHE A 275 9.65 -10.68 -11.63
CA PHE A 275 9.18 -12.06 -11.61
C PHE A 275 8.51 -12.36 -10.25
N ALA A 276 7.25 -12.81 -10.30
CA ALA A 276 6.44 -13.16 -9.14
C ALA A 276 6.67 -14.62 -8.73
N HIS A 277 7.52 -14.84 -7.74
CA HIS A 277 7.83 -16.15 -7.17
C HIS A 277 6.72 -16.62 -6.22
N CYS A 278 6.17 -17.83 -6.45
CA CYS A 278 5.06 -18.37 -5.67
C CYS A 278 5.57 -19.40 -4.65
N TYR A 279 5.39 -19.07 -3.36
CA TYR A 279 5.78 -19.91 -2.22
C TYR A 279 4.55 -20.60 -1.60
N GLY A 280 4.69 -21.89 -1.27
CA GLY A 280 3.67 -22.76 -0.68
C GLY A 280 4.21 -24.18 -0.53
N GLU A 281 3.43 -25.10 -0.01
CA GLU A 281 3.89 -26.47 0.31
C GLU A 281 3.53 -27.52 -0.75
N TYR A 282 3.32 -27.13 -2.01
CA TYR A 282 3.08 -28.10 -3.08
C TYR A 282 4.35 -29.00 -3.28
N PRO A 283 4.25 -30.33 -3.46
CA PRO A 283 3.04 -31.11 -3.72
C PRO A 283 2.31 -31.66 -2.48
N GLN A 284 2.73 -31.31 -1.27
CA GLN A 284 2.11 -31.86 -0.06
C GLN A 284 0.67 -31.36 0.10
N TYR A 285 0.42 -30.10 -0.26
CA TYR A 285 -0.89 -29.47 -0.31
C TYR A 285 -1.11 -28.83 -1.69
N GLN A 286 -2.39 -28.66 -2.07
CA GLN A 286 -2.77 -27.95 -3.31
C GLN A 286 -2.92 -26.45 -3.04
N GLU A 287 -1.83 -25.81 -2.73
CA GLU A 287 -1.77 -24.39 -2.48
C GLU A 287 -1.44 -23.66 -3.77
N GLN A 288 -2.33 -22.77 -4.20
CA GLN A 288 -2.28 -22.14 -5.51
C GLN A 288 -2.33 -20.64 -5.44
N VAL A 289 -1.66 -20.02 -6.42
CA VAL A 289 -1.75 -18.60 -6.70
C VAL A 289 -2.33 -18.42 -8.11
N TYR A 290 -3.19 -17.43 -8.27
CA TYR A 290 -3.91 -17.13 -9.50
C TYR A 290 -3.52 -15.76 -10.01
N PHE A 291 -3.02 -15.69 -11.24
CA PHE A 291 -2.73 -14.45 -11.96
C PHE A 291 -3.75 -14.29 -13.08
N ILE A 292 -4.61 -13.26 -12.97
CA ILE A 292 -5.77 -13.08 -13.82
C ILE A 292 -5.55 -11.86 -14.71
N ARG A 293 -5.79 -12.02 -15.99
CA ARG A 293 -5.65 -10.96 -16.99
C ARG A 293 -6.79 -11.00 -18.02
N PRO A 294 -7.11 -9.88 -18.69
CA PRO A 294 -8.03 -9.89 -19.82
C PRO A 294 -7.55 -10.81 -20.95
N THR A 295 -8.48 -11.32 -21.75
CA THR A 295 -8.14 -12.06 -22.98
C THR A 295 -7.49 -11.12 -24.00
N CYS A 296 -6.84 -11.72 -25.03
CA CYS A 296 -6.27 -11.00 -26.15
C CYS A 296 -7.31 -10.39 -27.10
N LEU A 297 -8.55 -10.77 -26.95
CA LEU A 297 -9.66 -10.21 -27.70
C LEU A 297 -10.16 -8.95 -26.99
N ASP A 298 -9.90 -7.81 -27.53
CA ASP A 298 -10.04 -6.45 -27.01
C ASP A 298 -11.51 -6.01 -26.76
N THR A 299 -12.47 -6.93 -26.58
CA THR A 299 -13.89 -6.60 -26.72
C THR A 299 -14.85 -7.16 -25.70
N THR A 300 -14.38 -7.87 -24.67
CA THR A 300 -15.31 -8.36 -23.65
C THR A 300 -15.48 -7.36 -22.51
N ILE A 301 -16.29 -6.32 -22.76
CA ILE A 301 -16.80 -5.46 -21.67
C ILE A 301 -17.82 -6.29 -20.90
N PRO A 302 -17.70 -6.40 -19.56
CA PRO A 302 -18.69 -7.11 -18.77
C PRO A 302 -20.05 -6.41 -18.83
N TYR A 303 -21.14 -7.19 -18.90
CA TYR A 303 -22.44 -6.70 -18.53
C TYR A 303 -22.52 -6.69 -17.00
N CYS A 304 -22.34 -5.53 -16.41
CA CYS A 304 -22.16 -5.32 -14.98
C CYS A 304 -23.07 -4.15 -14.55
N GLU A 305 -24.31 -4.49 -14.14
CA GLU A 305 -25.35 -3.52 -13.81
C GLU A 305 -25.90 -3.78 -12.39
N PRO A 306 -26.32 -2.73 -11.65
CA PRO A 306 -26.88 -2.89 -10.32
C PRO A 306 -28.10 -3.81 -10.28
N GLY A 307 -28.10 -4.78 -9.36
CA GLY A 307 -29.19 -5.70 -9.15
C GLY A 307 -29.37 -6.75 -10.27
N GLN A 308 -28.36 -6.93 -11.11
CA GLN A 308 -28.36 -7.94 -12.17
C GLN A 308 -27.18 -8.89 -12.01
N PRO A 309 -27.34 -10.17 -12.38
CA PRO A 309 -26.22 -11.10 -12.47
C PRO A 309 -25.14 -10.58 -13.43
N LEU A 310 -23.88 -10.80 -13.07
CA LEU A 310 -22.75 -10.52 -13.94
C LEU A 310 -22.78 -11.46 -15.15
N ASP A 311 -22.54 -10.87 -16.33
CA ASP A 311 -22.29 -11.60 -17.55
C ASP A 311 -20.99 -11.06 -18.17
N TRP A 312 -19.98 -11.91 -18.34
CA TRP A 312 -18.68 -11.47 -18.86
C TRP A 312 -18.02 -12.54 -19.70
N GLY A 313 -18.07 -12.33 -20.99
CA GLY A 313 -17.39 -13.18 -21.94
C GLY A 313 -18.19 -13.47 -23.19
N SER A 314 -17.50 -13.79 -24.25
CA SER A 314 -18.06 -14.34 -25.47
C SER A 314 -17.32 -15.61 -25.86
N GLU A 315 -18.03 -16.59 -26.41
CA GLU A 315 -17.45 -17.84 -26.88
C GLU A 315 -16.63 -18.61 -25.81
N GLY A 316 -17.00 -18.46 -24.50
CA GLY A 316 -16.38 -19.20 -23.39
C GLY A 316 -15.03 -18.61 -22.95
N SER A 317 -14.81 -17.31 -23.13
CA SER A 317 -13.57 -16.66 -22.65
C SER A 317 -13.79 -15.19 -22.38
N ALA A 318 -13.41 -14.72 -21.17
CA ALA A 318 -13.32 -13.32 -20.79
C ALA A 318 -11.94 -12.98 -20.21
N LEU A 319 -11.40 -13.91 -19.43
CA LEU A 319 -10.16 -13.77 -18.71
C LEU A 319 -9.26 -14.98 -18.99
N HIS A 320 -7.96 -14.74 -19.13
CA HIS A 320 -6.94 -15.76 -19.05
C HIS A 320 -6.38 -15.79 -17.63
N VAL A 321 -6.26 -16.97 -17.06
CA VAL A 321 -5.78 -17.16 -15.70
C VAL A 321 -4.61 -18.11 -15.69
N TYR A 322 -3.47 -17.65 -15.19
CA TYR A 322 -2.32 -18.50 -14.93
C TYR A 322 -2.37 -19.01 -13.50
N VAL A 323 -2.54 -20.30 -13.34
CA VAL A 323 -2.65 -20.97 -12.04
C VAL A 323 -1.31 -21.63 -11.72
N VAL A 324 -0.72 -21.26 -10.58
CA VAL A 324 0.59 -21.75 -10.14
C VAL A 324 0.43 -22.57 -8.86
N ASP A 325 0.85 -23.83 -8.90
CA ASP A 325 1.04 -24.60 -7.67
C ASP A 325 2.29 -24.08 -6.96
N ALA A 326 2.08 -23.44 -5.80
CA ALA A 326 3.12 -22.76 -5.04
C ALA A 326 4.02 -23.77 -4.30
N THR A 327 5.34 -23.61 -4.40
CA THR A 327 6.31 -24.55 -3.85
C THR A 327 7.18 -23.93 -2.75
N GLU A 328 7.70 -24.70 -1.81
CA GLU A 328 8.64 -24.23 -0.80
C GLU A 328 9.84 -23.46 -1.41
N ALA A 329 10.33 -23.93 -2.55
CA ALA A 329 11.48 -23.30 -3.21
C ALA A 329 11.17 -22.00 -3.93
N GLY A 330 9.89 -21.60 -4.08
CA GLY A 330 9.49 -20.41 -4.82
C GLY A 330 9.97 -20.40 -6.29
N ASN A 331 10.17 -21.58 -6.87
CA ASN A 331 10.78 -21.71 -8.21
C ASN A 331 9.75 -21.73 -9.35
N ARG A 332 8.49 -21.39 -9.05
CA ARG A 332 7.39 -21.23 -9.99
C ARG A 332 6.81 -19.86 -9.90
N GLY A 333 6.17 -19.39 -10.96
CA GLY A 333 5.59 -18.05 -10.98
C GLY A 333 5.36 -17.50 -12.37
N ILE A 334 5.23 -16.18 -12.47
CA ILE A 334 4.99 -15.46 -13.71
C ILE A 334 5.75 -14.13 -13.71
N ASP A 335 6.13 -13.67 -14.89
CA ASP A 335 6.70 -12.32 -15.08
C ASP A 335 5.56 -11.27 -15.12
N LEU A 336 5.56 -10.35 -14.15
CA LEU A 336 4.58 -9.25 -14.07
C LEU A 336 4.87 -8.12 -15.06
N ASN A 337 5.99 -8.15 -15.76
CA ASN A 337 6.27 -7.19 -16.84
C ASN A 337 5.46 -7.50 -18.11
N ASP A 338 5.11 -8.77 -18.35
CA ASP A 338 4.38 -9.19 -19.54
C ASP A 338 3.09 -9.99 -19.27
N TRP A 339 2.94 -10.55 -18.07
CA TRP A 339 1.80 -11.37 -17.66
C TRP A 339 1.53 -12.58 -18.59
N THR A 340 2.54 -13.05 -19.26
CA THR A 340 2.48 -14.21 -20.20
C THR A 340 3.59 -15.20 -19.97
N THR A 341 4.77 -14.74 -19.58
CA THR A 341 5.93 -15.61 -19.34
C THR A 341 5.83 -16.26 -17.97
N GLY A 342 5.27 -17.46 -17.93
CA GLY A 342 5.08 -18.23 -16.69
C GLY A 342 5.99 -19.46 -16.61
N LEU A 343 6.27 -19.91 -15.39
CA LEU A 343 7.05 -21.10 -15.10
C LEU A 343 6.30 -22.01 -14.11
N GLY A 344 6.00 -23.24 -14.52
CA GLY A 344 5.50 -24.31 -13.65
C GLY A 344 4.01 -24.23 -13.31
N GLY A 345 3.23 -23.37 -13.96
CA GLY A 345 1.77 -23.28 -13.83
C GLY A 345 1.04 -23.69 -15.11
N ASN A 346 -0.27 -23.53 -15.11
CA ASN A 346 -1.15 -23.88 -16.22
C ASN A 346 -2.09 -22.70 -16.52
N TRP A 347 -2.44 -22.54 -17.81
CA TRP A 347 -3.37 -21.53 -18.25
C TRP A 347 -4.80 -22.04 -18.25
N GLN A 348 -5.76 -21.19 -17.87
CA GLN A 348 -7.20 -21.43 -17.92
C GLN A 348 -7.91 -20.24 -18.59
N ASN A 349 -9.03 -20.51 -19.24
CA ASN A 349 -10.05 -19.52 -19.60
C ASN A 349 -11.09 -19.43 -18.51
N TRP A 350 -11.42 -18.22 -18.08
CA TRP A 350 -12.52 -17.94 -17.19
C TRP A 350 -13.51 -16.99 -17.85
N TRP A 351 -14.82 -17.23 -17.61
CA TRP A 351 -15.89 -16.34 -18.03
C TRP A 351 -17.07 -16.46 -17.08
N VAL A 352 -18.01 -15.52 -17.13
CA VAL A 352 -19.21 -15.54 -16.29
C VAL A 352 -20.44 -15.58 -17.19
N GLU A 353 -21.35 -16.49 -16.92
CA GLU A 353 -22.65 -16.62 -17.57
C GLU A 353 -23.75 -16.56 -16.50
N ASP A 354 -24.65 -15.57 -16.59
CA ASP A 354 -25.80 -15.41 -15.69
C ASP A 354 -25.42 -15.55 -14.18
N GLY A 355 -24.31 -14.90 -13.78
CA GLY A 355 -23.83 -14.94 -12.41
C GLY A 355 -23.13 -16.24 -11.97
N GLU A 356 -22.78 -17.12 -12.89
CA GLU A 356 -22.01 -18.32 -12.62
C GLU A 356 -20.62 -18.23 -13.24
N LEU A 357 -19.57 -18.47 -12.45
CA LEU A 357 -18.18 -18.49 -12.93
C LEU A 357 -17.89 -19.83 -13.60
N MET A 358 -17.54 -19.77 -14.87
CA MET A 358 -17.15 -20.90 -15.70
C MET A 358 -15.64 -20.91 -15.91
N THR A 359 -15.04 -22.10 -15.94
CA THR A 359 -13.60 -22.28 -16.14
C THR A 359 -13.31 -23.41 -17.11
N ALA A 360 -12.26 -23.27 -17.94
CA ALA A 360 -11.79 -24.31 -18.83
C ALA A 360 -10.26 -24.26 -18.98
N GLU A 361 -9.63 -25.43 -19.07
CA GLU A 361 -8.18 -25.51 -19.31
C GLU A 361 -7.81 -24.99 -20.70
N MET A 362 -6.65 -24.33 -20.78
CA MET A 362 -6.02 -23.92 -22.03
C MET A 362 -4.83 -24.82 -22.34
N SER A 363 -4.66 -25.18 -23.61
CA SER A 363 -3.53 -25.98 -24.07
C SER A 363 -2.25 -25.18 -24.33
N GLU A 364 -2.37 -23.87 -24.52
CA GLU A 364 -1.30 -22.95 -24.89
C GLU A 364 -1.41 -21.64 -24.11
N ALA A 365 -0.28 -20.96 -23.93
CA ALA A 365 -0.24 -19.62 -23.34
C ALA A 365 -0.93 -18.59 -24.26
N PRO A 366 -1.44 -17.47 -23.70
CA PRO A 366 -1.97 -16.37 -24.50
C PRO A 366 -0.90 -15.78 -25.43
N GLU A 367 -1.27 -15.50 -26.67
CA GLU A 367 -0.31 -14.93 -27.66
C GLU A 367 -0.07 -13.42 -27.46
N CYS A 368 -0.98 -12.70 -26.80
CA CYS A 368 -0.82 -11.27 -26.58
C CYS A 368 -0.15 -10.97 -25.24
N VAL A 369 0.74 -10.01 -25.26
CA VAL A 369 1.31 -9.40 -24.05
C VAL A 369 0.30 -8.40 -23.52
N VAL A 370 -0.07 -8.52 -22.24
CA VAL A 370 -0.68 -7.42 -21.50
C VAL A 370 0.48 -6.75 -20.78
N SER A 371 1.04 -5.72 -21.36
CA SER A 371 1.92 -4.89 -20.55
C SER A 371 1.06 -4.33 -19.40
N SER A 372 1.39 -4.70 -18.15
CA SER A 372 1.15 -3.77 -17.07
C SER A 372 1.90 -2.53 -17.50
N VAL A 373 1.18 -1.54 -18.04
CA VAL A 373 1.81 -0.30 -18.37
C VAL A 373 2.34 0.22 -17.04
N ASN A 374 3.60 -0.08 -16.74
CA ASN A 374 4.41 0.75 -15.89
C ASN A 374 4.57 2.08 -16.65
N SER A 375 3.48 2.81 -16.78
CA SER A 375 3.52 4.24 -17.00
C SER A 375 3.66 4.97 -15.64
N VAL A 376 4.54 4.49 -14.79
CA VAL A 376 5.61 5.38 -14.40
C VAL A 376 6.40 5.55 -15.69
N GLU A 377 6.09 6.57 -16.50
CA GLU A 377 7.02 7.00 -17.53
C GLU A 377 8.37 6.98 -16.85
N GLU A 378 9.25 6.07 -17.30
CA GLU A 378 10.67 6.18 -17.02
C GLU A 378 11.03 7.58 -17.49
N PHE A 379 11.19 8.48 -16.52
CA PHE A 379 11.91 9.71 -16.80
C PHE A 379 13.26 9.27 -17.36
N PRO A 380 13.63 9.72 -18.59
CA PRO A 380 14.89 9.32 -19.17
C PRO A 380 15.95 9.55 -18.11
N SER A 381 16.67 8.50 -17.74
CA SER A 381 17.80 8.55 -16.86
C SER A 381 18.73 9.64 -17.39
N MET A 382 18.71 10.81 -16.77
CA MET A 382 19.74 11.82 -17.01
C MET A 382 21.00 11.28 -16.36
N GLU A 383 21.80 10.57 -17.16
CA GLU A 383 23.20 10.31 -16.81
C GLU A 383 23.86 11.65 -16.52
N GLY A 384 24.19 11.90 -15.27
CA GLY A 384 25.12 12.96 -14.91
C GLY A 384 24.69 13.93 -13.80
N PHE A 385 23.96 13.53 -12.74
CA PHE A 385 23.88 14.36 -11.54
C PHE A 385 24.21 13.56 -10.29
N SER A 386 25.29 14.01 -9.63
CA SER A 386 25.77 13.56 -8.34
C SER A 386 24.71 13.71 -7.25
N ASN A 387 24.67 12.75 -6.32
CA ASN A 387 23.95 12.79 -5.06
C ASN A 387 24.04 14.17 -4.38
N ASN A 388 22.96 14.94 -4.48
CA ASN A 388 22.72 16.10 -3.63
C ASN A 388 21.29 15.93 -3.08
N SER A 389 21.20 15.81 -1.78
CA SER A 389 20.02 15.54 -0.97
C SER A 389 18.98 16.68 -0.87
N ASP A 390 18.95 17.62 -1.84
CA ASP A 390 18.09 18.80 -1.81
C ASP A 390 17.26 18.95 -3.11
N LEU A 391 16.65 17.88 -3.63
CA LEU A 391 15.86 17.95 -4.84
C LEU A 391 14.38 18.30 -4.54
N GLU A 392 14.08 19.55 -4.73
CA GLU A 392 12.73 20.14 -4.78
C GLU A 392 11.96 19.58 -5.97
N SER A 393 10.83 18.90 -5.75
CA SER A 393 10.07 18.24 -6.82
C SER A 393 8.63 18.74 -6.92
N ILE A 394 8.10 18.72 -8.16
CA ILE A 394 6.67 18.81 -8.47
C ILE A 394 6.23 17.43 -8.96
N GLU A 395 5.21 16.87 -8.36
CA GLU A 395 4.56 15.67 -8.84
C GLU A 395 3.12 15.96 -9.22
N VAL A 396 2.64 15.34 -10.28
CA VAL A 396 1.31 15.59 -10.81
C VAL A 396 0.58 14.28 -11.01
N TYR A 397 -0.64 14.21 -10.49
CA TYR A 397 -1.49 13.03 -10.56
C TYR A 397 -2.87 13.42 -11.10
N ARG A 398 -3.52 12.54 -11.86
CA ARG A 398 -4.90 12.71 -12.33
C ARG A 398 -5.85 11.89 -11.44
N SER A 399 -6.98 12.47 -11.02
CA SER A 399 -8.05 11.72 -10.37
C SER A 399 -9.00 11.12 -11.42
N SER A 400 -9.68 10.04 -11.06
CA SER A 400 -10.75 9.43 -11.87
C SER A 400 -11.91 10.38 -12.20
N GLY A 401 -12.08 11.44 -11.42
CA GLY A 401 -13.08 12.51 -11.67
C GLY A 401 -12.63 13.59 -12.65
N GLY A 402 -11.42 13.49 -13.25
CA GLY A 402 -10.89 14.48 -14.19
C GLY A 402 -10.17 15.67 -13.55
N ASP A 403 -10.09 15.73 -12.23
CA ASP A 403 -9.30 16.72 -11.51
C ASP A 403 -7.82 16.26 -11.42
N PHE A 404 -6.91 17.23 -11.27
CA PHE A 404 -5.49 16.97 -11.09
C PHE A 404 -5.07 17.29 -9.67
N TYR A 405 -4.11 16.52 -9.17
CA TYR A 405 -3.40 16.82 -7.95
C TYR A 405 -1.99 17.24 -8.27
N VAL A 406 -1.54 18.35 -7.69
CA VAL A 406 -0.16 18.81 -7.74
C VAL A 406 0.42 18.66 -6.33
N SER A 407 1.46 17.85 -6.17
CA SER A 407 2.17 17.67 -4.91
C SER A 407 3.51 18.39 -4.98
N LEU A 408 3.84 19.16 -3.95
CA LEU A 408 5.07 19.95 -3.85
C LEU A 408 5.86 19.53 -2.61
N THR A 409 7.16 19.41 -2.74
CA THR A 409 8.05 19.19 -1.59
C THR A 409 8.41 20.49 -0.88
N ILE A 410 8.35 21.63 -1.58
CA ILE A 410 8.54 22.98 -1.02
C ILE A 410 7.48 23.94 -1.57
N SER A 411 7.35 25.12 -0.96
CA SER A 411 6.48 26.18 -1.47
C SER A 411 7.04 26.74 -2.78
N GLY A 412 6.16 26.88 -3.78
CA GLY A 412 6.52 27.44 -5.09
C GLY A 412 5.34 28.09 -5.81
N ASP A 413 5.65 29.01 -6.71
CA ASP A 413 4.66 29.65 -7.59
C ASP A 413 4.51 28.81 -8.85
N VAL A 414 3.37 28.12 -8.98
CA VAL A 414 3.15 27.03 -9.95
C VAL A 414 2.27 27.51 -11.11
N VAL A 415 2.70 27.17 -12.32
CA VAL A 415 1.98 27.45 -13.57
C VAL A 415 1.81 26.18 -14.40
N ILE A 416 0.71 26.12 -15.15
CA ILE A 416 0.44 25.08 -16.14
C ILE A 416 0.60 25.71 -17.51
N SER A 417 1.43 25.14 -18.36
CA SER A 417 1.72 25.59 -19.73
C SER A 417 1.40 24.49 -20.74
N ASP A 418 1.07 24.86 -21.97
CA ASP A 418 1.06 23.93 -23.10
C ASP A 418 2.51 23.60 -23.55
N THR A 419 2.66 22.60 -24.41
CA THR A 419 3.98 22.18 -24.94
C THR A 419 4.70 23.26 -25.78
N SER A 420 4.03 24.35 -26.12
CA SER A 420 4.65 25.52 -26.74
C SER A 420 5.18 26.53 -25.72
N GLY A 421 4.97 26.28 -24.42
CA GLY A 421 5.36 27.18 -23.33
C GLY A 421 4.35 28.29 -23.02
N ARG A 422 3.15 28.24 -23.60
CA ARG A 422 2.10 29.23 -23.33
C ARG A 422 1.39 28.85 -22.04
N VAL A 423 1.36 29.75 -21.04
CA VAL A 423 0.64 29.55 -19.78
C VAL A 423 -0.87 29.39 -20.05
N VAL A 424 -1.39 28.25 -19.60
CA VAL A 424 -2.82 27.89 -19.68
C VAL A 424 -3.52 28.26 -18.39
N ARG A 425 -2.84 28.07 -17.24
CA ARG A 425 -3.35 28.44 -15.93
C ARG A 425 -2.22 28.75 -14.95
N GLU A 426 -2.41 29.80 -14.17
CA GLU A 426 -1.57 30.12 -13.01
C GLU A 426 -2.26 29.60 -11.75
N LEU A 427 -1.54 28.81 -10.92
CA LEU A 427 -2.02 28.29 -9.66
C LEU A 427 -1.60 29.17 -8.49
N GLY A 428 -0.64 30.09 -8.72
CA GLY A 428 -0.06 30.95 -7.70
C GLY A 428 0.88 30.19 -6.74
N VAL A 429 1.19 30.83 -5.62
CA VAL A 429 2.09 30.24 -4.62
C VAL A 429 1.36 29.16 -3.84
N LEU A 430 1.80 27.90 -4.02
CA LEU A 430 1.31 26.74 -3.28
C LEU A 430 2.31 26.39 -2.17
N SER A 431 1.78 25.99 -0.99
CA SER A 431 2.59 25.46 0.11
C SER A 431 3.03 24.01 -0.18
N PRO A 432 4.02 23.44 0.55
CA PRO A 432 4.31 22.01 0.48
C PRO A 432 3.06 21.18 0.76
N GLY A 433 2.90 20.07 0.02
CA GLY A 433 1.76 19.18 0.12
C GLY A 433 0.98 19.02 -1.17
N ARG A 434 -0.15 18.32 -1.11
CA ARG A 434 -1.00 18.00 -2.25
C ARG A 434 -2.08 19.07 -2.45
N HIS A 435 -2.24 19.56 -3.67
CA HIS A 435 -3.21 20.56 -4.07
C HIS A 435 -4.12 20.03 -5.19
N ILE A 436 -5.43 20.22 -5.04
CA ILE A 436 -6.41 19.83 -6.06
C ILE A 436 -6.54 20.97 -7.08
N VAL A 437 -6.40 20.62 -8.35
CA VAL A 437 -6.63 21.53 -9.48
C VAL A 437 -7.87 21.06 -10.23
N SER A 438 -9.03 21.61 -9.87
CA SER A 438 -10.32 21.27 -10.47
C SER A 438 -10.68 22.19 -11.64
N GLY A 439 -11.56 21.69 -12.53
CA GLY A 439 -12.16 22.48 -13.60
C GLY A 439 -11.24 22.76 -14.79
N LEU A 440 -10.19 21.98 -14.99
CA LEU A 440 -9.34 21.99 -16.18
C LEU A 440 -9.77 20.87 -17.14
N SER A 441 -10.35 21.24 -18.27
CA SER A 441 -10.54 20.30 -19.39
C SER A 441 -9.30 20.38 -20.28
N LEU A 442 -8.28 19.61 -19.96
CA LEU A 442 -7.04 19.54 -20.74
C LEU A 442 -7.17 18.41 -21.76
N LYS A 443 -6.89 18.71 -23.04
CA LYS A 443 -6.70 17.70 -24.10
C LYS A 443 -5.29 17.86 -24.64
N GLY A 444 -4.46 16.82 -24.51
CA GLY A 444 -3.06 16.81 -24.94
C GLY A 444 -2.07 16.86 -23.78
N CYS A 445 -0.81 17.17 -24.08
CA CYS A 445 0.26 17.23 -23.07
C CYS A 445 0.46 18.66 -22.54
N PHE A 446 0.66 18.77 -21.23
CA PHE A 446 0.87 20.03 -20.50
C PHE A 446 2.08 19.93 -19.59
N ILE A 447 2.77 21.04 -19.41
CA ILE A 447 3.94 21.17 -18.55
C ILE A 447 3.52 21.92 -17.29
N ILE A 448 3.77 21.35 -16.12
CA ILE A 448 3.56 21.99 -14.83
C ILE A 448 4.93 22.35 -14.29
N SER A 449 5.16 23.64 -14.04
CA SER A 449 6.46 24.15 -13.63
C SER A 449 6.34 25.24 -12.56
N SER A 450 7.40 25.48 -11.84
CA SER A 450 7.50 26.62 -10.94
C SER A 450 8.12 27.81 -11.68
N THR A 451 7.56 29.01 -11.49
CA THR A 451 8.03 30.25 -12.12
C THR A 451 9.35 30.73 -11.54
N ASP A 452 9.69 30.33 -10.31
CA ASP A 452 10.93 30.70 -9.65
C ASP A 452 12.09 29.72 -9.89
N MET A 453 11.89 28.72 -10.79
CA MET A 453 12.86 27.70 -11.19
C MET A 453 13.43 26.84 -10.03
N LYS A 454 12.80 26.84 -8.88
CA LYS A 454 13.25 26.02 -7.73
C LYS A 454 12.76 24.60 -7.80
N LEU A 455 11.64 24.34 -8.49
CA LEU A 455 11.01 23.04 -8.65
C LEU A 455 11.23 22.49 -10.06
N LYS A 456 11.44 21.19 -10.17
CA LYS A 456 11.50 20.52 -11.46
C LYS A 456 10.11 20.52 -12.10
N SER A 457 10.06 20.66 -13.42
CA SER A 457 8.80 20.58 -14.18
C SER A 457 8.32 19.14 -14.27
N ALA A 458 7.00 18.94 -14.17
CA ALA A 458 6.33 17.68 -14.47
C ALA A 458 5.54 17.80 -15.79
N VAL A 459 5.43 16.72 -16.54
CA VAL A 459 4.64 16.67 -17.79
C VAL A 459 3.43 15.80 -17.55
N LEU A 460 2.24 16.30 -17.88
CA LEU A 460 0.98 15.59 -17.84
C LEU A 460 0.44 15.46 -19.26
N CYS A 461 0.18 14.25 -19.71
CA CYS A 461 -0.45 13.94 -20.99
C CYS A 461 -1.84 13.30 -20.79
N ASP A 462 -2.75 13.58 -21.74
CA ASP A 462 -4.09 12.96 -21.80
C ASP A 462 -4.00 11.55 -22.40
#